data_c68766bc236f1f29eec7e59951984a75
#
_entry.id   c68766bc236f1f29eec7e59951984a75
#
_cell.length_a   1.000
_cell.length_b   1.000
_cell.length_c   1.000
_cell.angle_alpha   90.00
_cell.angle_beta   90.00
_cell.angle_gamma   90.00
#
_symmetry.space_group_name_H-M   'P 1'
#
loop_
_entity.id
_entity.type
_entity.pdbx_description
1 polymer ?
#
loop_
_entity_poly.entity_id
_entity_poly.type
_entity_poly.pdbx_seq_one_letter_code
_entity_poly.pdbx_strand_id
1 'polypeptide(L)'
;MRYETVIGLEVHIELLTETKIFCSCPTEFGGEPNTHVCPVCLGLPGTLPTLNKKAVELSVRAGLAAGCEITRISRFDRKNYFYPDLPKAYQISQLYLPLCRNGSVTLDSGKIIRIKEMHMEEDAGKLMHSPDDNRTLIDCNRCGVPLLEIVSEPDMRSAEEAVEYLEKLRELMRFAGVSDCRMQEGSLRADINLSVRPEGEIELGTRTEMKNLNSFRAAERAIKSESARQISLIENGENIIQETRRWDDDAGMSYAMRSKEDTSDYKYFPEPDIPPVVVSTPDIEKIKNQMPELPQAKRRRWSEEYNLGRADIDTLMSSPFTADLFDRTVMLCKSAKDAASWINVELPAVLRGAGMSIEDAKFSPDSLGRLINMLSSGEINRGTAKKVFAKIVTENADPAEYVRKNGLSLMTDAAAIEDAVKRVIAENEKSVSQYRDGKTQAFQYLIGQCMRALGGKAPASAVTETLKRLI
;
A
#
# COMPACT_ATOMS: atom_id res chain seq x y z
N MET A 1 21.33 -28.77 -19.44
CA MET A 1 20.25 -29.28 -18.57
C MET A 1 19.31 -28.10 -18.28
N ARG A 2 18.01 -28.29 -18.09
CA ARG A 2 17.14 -27.20 -17.64
C ARG A 2 17.09 -27.22 -16.12
N TYR A 3 17.04 -26.04 -15.51
CA TYR A 3 17.00 -25.88 -14.06
C TYR A 3 15.75 -25.16 -13.64
N GLU A 4 15.24 -25.49 -12.47
CA GLU A 4 14.13 -24.85 -11.80
C GLU A 4 14.63 -24.12 -10.55
N THR A 5 14.30 -22.84 -10.42
CA THR A 5 14.52 -22.09 -9.18
C THR A 5 13.39 -22.35 -8.22
N VAL A 6 13.70 -22.59 -6.95
CA VAL A 6 12.72 -22.82 -5.86
C VAL A 6 12.92 -21.73 -4.83
N ILE A 7 11.86 -20.98 -4.54
CA ILE A 7 11.93 -19.78 -3.71
C ILE A 7 10.88 -19.85 -2.58
N GLY A 8 11.33 -19.59 -1.37
CA GLY A 8 10.51 -19.28 -0.19
C GLY A 8 10.90 -17.92 0.37
N LEU A 9 9.97 -17.26 1.02
CA LEU A 9 10.15 -15.93 1.60
C LEU A 9 9.85 -15.91 3.09
N GLU A 10 10.67 -15.18 3.83
CA GLU A 10 10.41 -14.75 5.20
C GLU A 10 10.14 -13.24 5.18
N VAL A 11 8.92 -12.83 5.52
CA VAL A 11 8.51 -11.43 5.44
C VAL A 11 8.17 -10.94 6.83
N HIS A 12 8.86 -9.88 7.27
CA HIS A 12 8.62 -9.23 8.55
C HIS A 12 7.85 -7.94 8.33
N ILE A 13 6.77 -7.74 9.08
CA ILE A 13 6.00 -6.51 9.08
C ILE A 13 5.87 -5.96 10.49
N GLU A 14 6.08 -4.65 10.67
CA GLU A 14 5.77 -3.96 11.92
C GLU A 14 4.25 -3.77 12.04
N LEU A 15 3.70 -4.10 13.20
CA LEU A 15 2.27 -3.98 13.47
C LEU A 15 1.90 -2.54 13.85
N LEU A 16 0.75 -2.05 13.37
CA LEU A 16 0.21 -0.72 13.69
C LEU A 16 -0.31 -0.66 15.13
N THR A 17 0.60 -0.61 16.08
CA THR A 17 0.32 -0.41 17.50
C THR A 17 0.88 0.93 17.98
N GLU A 18 0.25 1.53 18.97
CA GLU A 18 0.75 2.77 19.59
C GLU A 18 1.92 2.50 20.53
N THR A 19 2.01 1.26 21.05
CA THR A 19 3.04 0.87 22.02
C THR A 19 3.73 -0.43 21.60
N LYS A 20 4.93 -0.63 22.11
CA LYS A 20 5.74 -1.83 21.89
C LYS A 20 5.03 -3.11 22.35
N ILE A 21 5.56 -4.26 21.92
CA ILE A 21 4.91 -5.57 22.15
C ILE A 21 4.86 -5.95 23.64
N PHE A 22 5.87 -5.55 24.42
CA PHE A 22 6.00 -5.97 25.83
C PHE A 22 6.14 -4.82 26.83
N CYS A 23 6.00 -3.56 26.39
CA CYS A 23 6.02 -2.38 27.26
C CYS A 23 5.19 -1.24 26.67
N SER A 24 5.10 -0.11 27.40
CA SER A 24 4.32 1.07 27.02
C SER A 24 5.10 2.13 26.22
N CYS A 25 6.35 1.87 25.81
CA CYS A 25 7.07 2.80 24.96
C CYS A 25 6.41 2.96 23.60
N PRO A 26 6.45 4.16 22.99
CA PRO A 26 5.84 4.39 21.69
C PRO A 26 6.60 3.64 20.57
N THR A 27 5.86 3.35 19.48
CA THR A 27 6.40 2.72 18.26
C THR A 27 6.64 3.71 17.13
N GLU A 28 6.44 5.00 17.37
CA GLU A 28 6.57 6.05 16.38
C GLU A 28 7.97 6.06 15.74
N PHE A 29 8.00 6.13 14.40
CA PHE A 29 9.24 6.19 13.63
C PHE A 29 9.85 7.60 13.66
N GLY A 30 11.19 7.69 13.65
CA GLY A 30 11.91 8.94 13.47
C GLY A 30 12.17 9.74 14.76
N GLY A 31 11.92 9.17 15.94
CA GLY A 31 12.31 9.78 17.22
C GLY A 31 13.83 9.88 17.39
N GLU A 32 14.29 10.83 18.23
CA GLU A 32 15.71 10.94 18.58
C GLU A 32 16.23 9.60 19.14
N PRO A 33 17.47 9.19 18.81
CA PRO A 33 18.00 7.90 19.23
C PRO A 33 17.88 7.64 20.72
N ASN A 34 17.43 6.47 21.10
CA ASN A 34 17.27 5.99 22.49
C ASN A 34 16.34 6.84 23.36
N THR A 35 15.33 7.52 22.76
CA THR A 35 14.29 8.25 23.50
C THR A 35 13.02 7.42 23.71
N HIS A 36 12.76 6.42 22.89
CA HIS A 36 11.62 5.51 22.99
C HIS A 36 12.01 4.22 23.69
N VAL A 37 12.64 4.32 24.86
CA VAL A 37 13.16 3.17 25.62
C VAL A 37 12.76 3.22 27.09
N CYS A 38 12.62 2.05 27.69
CA CYS A 38 12.40 1.91 29.13
C CYS A 38 13.17 0.69 29.66
N PRO A 39 13.24 0.48 31.00
CA PRO A 39 13.92 -0.66 31.56
C PRO A 39 13.48 -2.03 30.99
N VAL A 40 12.20 -2.18 30.58
CA VAL A 40 11.69 -3.44 30.02
C VAL A 40 12.27 -3.73 28.63
N CYS A 41 12.15 -2.81 27.67
CA CYS A 41 12.67 -3.04 26.32
C CYS A 41 14.21 -2.99 26.26
N LEU A 42 14.88 -2.40 27.26
CA LEU A 42 16.34 -2.47 27.43
C LEU A 42 16.80 -3.73 28.17
N GLY A 43 15.87 -4.56 28.66
CA GLY A 43 16.21 -5.81 29.33
C GLY A 43 16.94 -5.64 30.66
N LEU A 44 16.65 -4.57 31.42
CA LEU A 44 17.30 -4.35 32.69
C LEU A 44 16.85 -5.41 33.72
N PRO A 45 17.76 -5.80 34.67
CA PRO A 45 17.44 -6.81 35.67
C PRO A 45 16.19 -6.48 36.49
N GLY A 46 15.32 -7.48 36.68
CA GLY A 46 14.09 -7.35 37.49
C GLY A 46 12.88 -6.83 36.73
N THR A 47 12.98 -6.56 35.43
CA THR A 47 11.84 -6.15 34.60
C THR A 47 11.13 -7.35 33.99
N LEU A 48 9.80 -7.25 33.83
CA LEU A 48 8.97 -8.29 33.25
C LEU A 48 8.21 -7.76 32.02
N PRO A 49 8.07 -8.56 30.96
CA PRO A 49 7.30 -8.20 29.77
C PRO A 49 5.79 -8.21 30.06
N THR A 50 5.05 -7.30 29.41
CA THR A 50 3.58 -7.28 29.43
C THR A 50 3.07 -7.26 28.00
N LEU A 51 2.37 -8.32 27.57
CA LEU A 51 1.93 -8.50 26.21
C LEU A 51 0.90 -7.43 25.77
N ASN A 52 1.16 -6.80 24.66
CA ASN A 52 0.25 -5.84 24.02
C ASN A 52 -0.92 -6.56 23.34
N LYS A 53 -2.12 -6.37 23.88
CA LYS A 53 -3.34 -6.99 23.34
C LYS A 53 -3.62 -6.59 21.88
N LYS A 54 -3.28 -5.37 21.49
CA LYS A 54 -3.48 -4.89 20.11
C LYS A 54 -2.56 -5.62 19.11
N ALA A 55 -1.34 -5.96 19.51
CA ALA A 55 -0.45 -6.77 18.68
C ALA A 55 -1.05 -8.16 18.39
N VAL A 56 -1.64 -8.80 19.40
CA VAL A 56 -2.35 -10.09 19.23
C VAL A 56 -3.55 -9.92 18.28
N GLU A 57 -4.37 -8.88 18.48
CA GLU A 57 -5.53 -8.60 17.62
C GLU A 57 -5.11 -8.41 16.15
N LEU A 58 -4.07 -7.61 15.90
CA LEU A 58 -3.58 -7.34 14.54
C LEU A 58 -2.98 -8.59 13.90
N SER A 59 -2.27 -9.42 14.66
CA SER A 59 -1.72 -10.69 14.17
C SER A 59 -2.81 -11.70 13.80
N VAL A 60 -3.87 -11.81 14.61
CA VAL A 60 -5.06 -12.62 14.27
C VAL A 60 -5.74 -12.07 13.02
N ARG A 61 -5.86 -10.76 12.89
CA ARG A 61 -6.43 -10.10 11.71
C ARG A 61 -5.61 -10.39 10.45
N ALA A 62 -4.28 -10.34 10.52
CA ALA A 62 -3.40 -10.73 9.42
C ALA A 62 -3.63 -12.19 9.00
N GLY A 63 -3.68 -13.10 9.98
CA GLY A 63 -3.95 -14.52 9.71
C GLY A 63 -5.30 -14.74 9.04
N LEU A 64 -6.37 -14.11 9.56
CA LEU A 64 -7.70 -14.18 8.94
C LEU A 64 -7.72 -13.62 7.52
N ALA A 65 -7.02 -12.51 7.27
CA ALA A 65 -6.93 -11.92 5.94
C ALA A 65 -6.26 -12.86 4.92
N ALA A 66 -5.25 -13.62 5.35
CA ALA A 66 -4.55 -14.61 4.53
C ALA A 66 -5.20 -16.02 4.56
N GLY A 67 -6.35 -16.17 5.21
CA GLY A 67 -7.05 -17.46 5.32
C GLY A 67 -6.37 -18.50 6.19
N CYS A 68 -5.54 -18.06 7.16
CA CYS A 68 -4.87 -18.94 8.10
C CYS A 68 -5.81 -19.55 9.12
N GLU A 69 -5.42 -20.71 9.62
CA GLU A 69 -5.92 -21.29 10.87
C GLU A 69 -5.32 -20.54 12.07
N ILE A 70 -6.17 -20.09 13.00
CA ILE A 70 -5.74 -19.40 14.22
C ILE A 70 -5.51 -20.39 15.34
N THR A 71 -4.30 -20.43 15.88
CA THR A 71 -3.93 -21.26 17.02
C THR A 71 -4.64 -20.77 18.29
N ARG A 72 -5.48 -21.61 18.89
CA ARG A 72 -6.31 -21.25 20.04
C ARG A 72 -5.52 -20.98 21.31
N ILE A 73 -4.44 -21.71 21.49
CA ILE A 73 -3.50 -21.55 22.60
C ILE A 73 -2.12 -21.47 21.99
N SER A 74 -1.60 -20.27 21.92
CA SER A 74 -0.26 -19.97 21.41
C SER A 74 0.67 -19.62 22.56
N ARG A 75 1.98 -19.72 22.36
CA ARG A 75 2.98 -19.44 23.37
C ARG A 75 4.20 -18.79 22.74
N PHE A 76 4.83 -17.92 23.51
CA PHE A 76 6.13 -17.36 23.16
C PHE A 76 7.27 -18.27 23.60
N ASP A 77 8.37 -18.15 22.87
CA ASP A 77 9.63 -18.85 23.11
C ASP A 77 10.77 -17.83 23.10
N ARG A 78 11.87 -18.12 23.83
CA ARG A 78 13.10 -17.32 23.77
C ARG A 78 14.03 -17.90 22.72
N LYS A 79 14.41 -17.05 21.74
CA LYS A 79 15.46 -17.30 20.74
C LYS A 79 16.74 -16.67 21.24
N ASN A 80 17.66 -17.46 21.76
CA ASN A 80 18.86 -16.96 22.45
C ASN A 80 20.02 -16.78 21.48
N TYR A 81 20.49 -15.52 21.34
CA TYR A 81 21.69 -15.16 20.60
C TYR A 81 22.23 -13.81 21.05
N PHE A 82 23.53 -13.61 20.90
CA PHE A 82 24.19 -12.38 21.31
C PHE A 82 24.42 -11.48 20.12
N TYR A 83 23.77 -10.31 20.15
CA TYR A 83 24.02 -9.26 19.17
C TYR A 83 23.87 -7.88 19.83
N PRO A 84 24.65 -6.85 19.41
CA PRO A 84 24.66 -5.56 20.10
C PRO A 84 23.30 -4.84 20.13
N ASP A 85 22.45 -5.06 19.12
CA ASP A 85 21.10 -4.48 19.02
C ASP A 85 20.01 -5.30 19.72
N LEU A 86 20.41 -6.35 20.44
CA LEU A 86 19.52 -7.20 21.21
C LEU A 86 19.85 -7.10 22.71
N PRO A 87 19.32 -6.09 23.44
CA PRO A 87 19.76 -5.77 24.81
C PRO A 87 19.62 -6.90 25.80
N LYS A 88 18.61 -7.77 25.63
CA LYS A 88 18.32 -8.92 26.49
C LYS A 88 19.20 -10.16 26.20
N ALA A 89 19.97 -10.13 25.11
CA ALA A 89 20.67 -11.29 24.57
C ALA A 89 19.76 -12.46 24.13
N TYR A 90 18.47 -12.23 24.01
CA TYR A 90 17.47 -13.12 23.42
C TYR A 90 16.36 -12.29 22.78
N GLN A 91 15.70 -12.88 21.79
CA GLN A 91 14.48 -12.35 21.18
C GLN A 91 13.30 -13.19 21.65
N ILE A 92 12.21 -12.54 22.04
CA ILE A 92 10.94 -13.23 22.30
C ILE A 92 10.22 -13.39 20.96
N SER A 93 9.94 -14.63 20.58
CA SER A 93 9.34 -15.05 19.33
C SER A 93 8.41 -16.24 19.55
N GLN A 94 7.93 -16.94 18.50
CA GLN A 94 7.06 -18.10 18.61
C GLN A 94 7.55 -19.22 17.66
N LEU A 95 8.26 -20.20 18.16
CA LEU A 95 8.73 -21.32 17.35
C LEU A 95 7.76 -22.50 17.34
N TYR A 96 7.37 -22.98 18.54
CA TYR A 96 6.64 -24.24 18.65
C TYR A 96 5.13 -24.10 18.44
N LEU A 97 4.57 -22.96 18.85
CA LEU A 97 3.13 -22.69 18.76
C LEU A 97 2.87 -21.30 18.14
N PRO A 98 3.20 -21.12 16.85
CA PRO A 98 2.92 -19.86 16.16
C PRO A 98 1.42 -19.55 16.16
N LEU A 99 1.09 -18.27 16.13
CA LEU A 99 -0.29 -17.81 16.24
C LEU A 99 -1.15 -18.21 15.04
N CYS A 100 -0.59 -18.23 13.83
CA CYS A 100 -1.32 -18.55 12.60
C CYS A 100 -0.58 -19.59 11.78
N ARG A 101 -1.34 -20.48 11.09
CA ARG A 101 -0.79 -21.55 10.23
C ARG A 101 -1.64 -21.71 8.96
N ASN A 102 -1.05 -22.33 7.95
CA ASN A 102 -1.75 -22.84 6.75
C ASN A 102 -2.53 -21.77 5.97
N GLY A 103 -1.97 -20.58 5.80
CA GLY A 103 -2.55 -19.54 4.97
C GLY A 103 -2.14 -19.60 3.51
N SER A 104 -2.58 -18.62 2.72
CA SER A 104 -2.17 -18.52 1.31
C SER A 104 -2.36 -17.13 0.72
N VAL A 105 -1.62 -16.86 -0.37
CA VAL A 105 -1.82 -15.73 -1.28
C VAL A 105 -1.96 -16.28 -2.69
N THR A 106 -3.01 -15.85 -3.42
CA THR A 106 -3.24 -16.26 -4.80
C THR A 106 -2.68 -15.20 -5.76
N LEU A 107 -1.81 -15.64 -6.68
CA LEU A 107 -1.25 -14.80 -7.74
C LEU A 107 -2.26 -14.56 -8.87
N ASP A 108 -2.01 -13.57 -9.73
CA ASP A 108 -2.87 -13.25 -10.89
C ASP A 108 -2.99 -14.41 -11.88
N SER A 109 -1.97 -15.26 -11.94
CA SER A 109 -1.99 -16.51 -12.72
C SER A 109 -2.97 -17.56 -12.17
N GLY A 110 -3.52 -17.36 -10.97
CA GLY A 110 -4.30 -18.34 -10.22
C GLY A 110 -3.43 -19.30 -9.39
N LYS A 111 -2.10 -19.20 -9.45
CA LYS A 111 -1.20 -20.00 -8.62
C LYS A 111 -1.35 -19.61 -7.15
N ILE A 112 -1.46 -20.59 -6.28
CA ILE A 112 -1.56 -20.41 -4.84
C ILE A 112 -0.15 -20.54 -4.23
N ILE A 113 0.30 -19.51 -3.53
CA ILE A 113 1.49 -19.53 -2.71
C ILE A 113 1.06 -19.75 -1.26
N ARG A 114 1.44 -20.87 -0.69
CA ARG A 114 1.07 -21.22 0.68
C ARG A 114 1.90 -20.43 1.68
N ILE A 115 1.26 -20.04 2.77
CA ILE A 115 1.90 -19.50 3.97
C ILE A 115 1.96 -20.63 4.98
N LYS A 116 3.17 -21.02 5.38
CA LYS A 116 3.40 -22.05 6.37
C LYS A 116 2.89 -21.61 7.74
N GLU A 117 3.33 -20.40 8.15
CA GLU A 117 3.00 -19.85 9.46
C GLU A 117 3.16 -18.33 9.49
N MET A 118 2.48 -17.71 10.47
CA MET A 118 2.74 -16.34 10.89
C MET A 118 2.90 -16.35 12.40
N HIS A 119 3.96 -15.72 12.88
CA HIS A 119 4.24 -15.66 14.30
C HIS A 119 4.65 -14.26 14.75
N MET A 120 4.30 -13.95 16.01
CA MET A 120 4.66 -12.67 16.61
C MET A 120 6.07 -12.74 17.17
N GLU A 121 6.78 -11.63 17.03
CA GLU A 121 8.08 -11.44 17.64
C GLU A 121 8.34 -9.95 17.97
N GLU A 122 9.41 -9.67 18.69
CA GLU A 122 9.88 -8.32 18.93
C GLU A 122 10.99 -7.94 17.96
N ASP A 123 11.01 -6.67 17.50
CA ASP A 123 12.10 -6.19 16.67
C ASP A 123 13.36 -5.93 17.49
N ALA A 124 14.52 -6.00 16.85
CA ALA A 124 15.82 -5.62 17.38
C ALA A 124 16.08 -4.11 17.21
N GLY A 125 17.12 -3.58 17.84
CA GLY A 125 17.57 -2.22 17.65
C GLY A 125 18.17 -1.96 16.26
N LYS A 126 18.75 -0.79 16.09
CA LYS A 126 19.43 -0.38 14.88
C LYS A 126 20.91 -0.15 15.15
N LEU A 127 21.78 -0.77 14.34
CA LEU A 127 23.21 -0.51 14.37
C LEU A 127 23.56 0.55 13.32
N MET A 128 24.29 1.59 13.74
CA MET A 128 24.79 2.64 12.88
C MET A 128 26.32 2.62 12.90
N HIS A 129 26.91 2.10 11.83
CA HIS A 129 28.36 2.02 11.68
C HIS A 129 28.90 3.39 11.22
N SER A 130 29.83 3.96 11.99
CA SER A 130 30.52 5.18 11.60
C SER A 130 31.70 4.83 10.68
N PRO A 131 31.73 5.39 9.47
CA PRO A 131 32.86 5.12 8.54
C PRO A 131 34.17 5.79 9.00
N ASP A 132 34.09 6.85 9.82
CA ASP A 132 35.24 7.71 10.11
C ASP A 132 36.04 7.28 11.34
N ASP A 133 35.43 6.58 12.33
CA ASP A 133 36.06 6.33 13.63
C ASP A 133 35.95 4.88 14.13
N ASN A 134 35.59 3.94 13.26
CA ASN A 134 35.45 2.50 13.55
C ASN A 134 34.55 2.23 14.80
N ARG A 135 33.54 3.08 15.03
CA ARG A 135 32.54 2.90 16.10
C ARG A 135 31.21 2.46 15.52
N THR A 136 30.49 1.68 16.31
CA THR A 136 29.09 1.33 16.04
C THR A 136 28.22 1.94 17.13
N LEU A 137 27.28 2.79 16.74
CA LEU A 137 26.27 3.34 17.62
C LEU A 137 25.05 2.39 17.61
N ILE A 138 24.39 2.29 18.76
CA ILE A 138 23.22 1.44 18.94
C ILE A 138 22.03 2.33 19.27
N ASP A 139 21.00 2.25 18.46
CA ASP A 139 19.71 2.88 18.71
C ASP A 139 18.67 1.81 19.06
N CYS A 140 18.19 1.83 20.31
CA CYS A 140 17.21 0.89 20.84
C CYS A 140 15.75 1.35 20.70
N ASN A 141 15.48 2.45 19.98
CA ASN A 141 14.10 2.92 19.79
C ASN A 141 13.23 1.84 19.16
N ARG A 142 13.78 1.04 18.25
CA ARG A 142 13.06 -0.07 17.60
C ARG A 142 13.00 -1.34 18.45
N CYS A 143 13.87 -1.53 19.45
CA CYS A 143 13.83 -2.73 20.32
C CYS A 143 12.44 -2.93 20.92
N GLY A 144 11.82 -4.07 20.65
CA GLY A 144 10.50 -4.42 21.15
C GLY A 144 9.32 -3.82 20.35
N VAL A 145 9.53 -3.23 19.18
CA VAL A 145 8.46 -2.90 18.23
C VAL A 145 7.81 -4.23 17.80
N PRO A 146 6.45 -4.33 17.81
CA PRO A 146 5.79 -5.58 17.48
C PRO A 146 5.99 -5.94 16.01
N LEU A 147 6.54 -7.12 15.76
CA LEU A 147 6.68 -7.72 14.44
C LEU A 147 5.74 -8.91 14.26
N LEU A 148 5.32 -9.10 13.02
CA LEU A 148 4.75 -10.35 12.54
C LEU A 148 5.67 -10.90 11.45
N GLU A 149 6.27 -12.05 11.68
CA GLU A 149 7.01 -12.79 10.66
C GLU A 149 6.05 -13.72 9.91
N ILE A 150 6.09 -13.66 8.59
CA ILE A 150 5.24 -14.43 7.67
C ILE A 150 6.15 -15.30 6.83
N VAL A 151 6.07 -16.61 7.03
CA VAL A 151 6.92 -17.60 6.36
C VAL A 151 6.10 -18.29 5.26
N SER A 152 6.53 -18.17 4.01
CA SER A 152 5.92 -18.90 2.91
C SER A 152 6.47 -20.32 2.79
N GLU A 153 5.68 -21.22 2.17
CA GLU A 153 6.22 -22.44 1.59
C GLU A 153 7.07 -22.11 0.34
N PRO A 154 8.00 -23.00 -0.08
CA PRO A 154 8.86 -22.76 -1.24
C PRO A 154 8.11 -23.05 -2.57
N ASP A 155 6.98 -22.39 -2.77
CA ASP A 155 6.09 -22.62 -3.91
C ASP A 155 6.43 -21.76 -5.13
N MET A 156 7.18 -20.66 -4.95
CA MET A 156 7.53 -19.74 -6.04
C MET A 156 8.65 -20.29 -6.90
N ARG A 157 8.59 -20.00 -8.22
CA ARG A 157 9.51 -20.55 -9.23
C ARG A 157 10.22 -19.48 -10.06
N SER A 158 9.85 -18.22 -9.90
CA SER A 158 10.49 -17.11 -10.60
C SER A 158 10.57 -15.86 -9.73
N ALA A 159 11.43 -14.93 -10.15
CA ALA A 159 11.56 -13.63 -9.50
C ALA A 159 10.24 -12.82 -9.59
N GLU A 160 9.55 -12.95 -10.71
CA GLU A 160 8.26 -12.28 -10.97
C GLU A 160 7.18 -12.78 -10.00
N GLU A 161 7.09 -14.10 -9.77
CA GLU A 161 6.17 -14.69 -8.79
C GLU A 161 6.48 -14.22 -7.36
N ALA A 162 7.77 -14.11 -7.01
CA ALA A 162 8.18 -13.64 -5.68
C ALA A 162 7.84 -12.17 -5.47
N VAL A 163 8.04 -11.32 -6.46
CA VAL A 163 7.67 -9.90 -6.41
C VAL A 163 6.14 -9.75 -6.33
N GLU A 164 5.40 -10.47 -7.16
CA GLU A 164 3.93 -10.44 -7.12
C GLU A 164 3.38 -10.88 -5.76
N TYR A 165 3.96 -11.94 -5.18
CA TYR A 165 3.60 -12.38 -3.83
C TYR A 165 3.82 -11.26 -2.79
N LEU A 166 5.00 -10.61 -2.81
CA LEU A 166 5.31 -9.50 -1.91
C LEU A 166 4.36 -8.32 -2.07
N GLU A 167 4.02 -7.95 -3.31
CA GLU A 167 3.08 -6.87 -3.61
C GLU A 167 1.67 -7.18 -3.10
N LYS A 168 1.18 -8.39 -3.35
CA LYS A 168 -0.14 -8.83 -2.87
C LYS A 168 -0.20 -8.97 -1.36
N LEU A 169 0.86 -9.50 -0.73
CA LEU A 169 0.94 -9.58 0.72
C LEU A 169 0.95 -8.19 1.35
N ARG A 170 1.75 -7.27 0.82
CA ARG A 170 1.77 -5.85 1.24
C ARG A 170 0.39 -5.21 1.12
N GLU A 171 -0.27 -5.37 -0.02
CA GLU A 171 -1.61 -4.85 -0.24
C GLU A 171 -2.59 -5.43 0.80
N LEU A 172 -2.56 -6.74 1.00
CA LEU A 172 -3.42 -7.46 1.94
C LEU A 172 -3.26 -6.92 3.37
N MET A 173 -2.02 -6.77 3.85
CA MET A 173 -1.73 -6.30 5.21
C MET A 173 -2.11 -4.82 5.41
N ARG A 174 -1.90 -3.97 4.40
CA ARG A 174 -2.32 -2.57 4.44
C ARG A 174 -3.85 -2.44 4.46
N PHE A 175 -4.56 -3.15 3.60
CA PHE A 175 -6.02 -3.09 3.55
C PHE A 175 -6.69 -3.74 4.77
N ALA A 176 -6.07 -4.74 5.36
CA ALA A 176 -6.51 -5.29 6.64
C ALA A 176 -6.24 -4.35 7.82
N GLY A 177 -5.50 -3.24 7.63
CA GLY A 177 -5.14 -2.30 8.68
C GLY A 177 -4.19 -2.91 9.72
N VAL A 178 -3.30 -3.79 9.29
CA VAL A 178 -2.33 -4.51 10.15
C VAL A 178 -0.99 -3.79 10.20
N SER A 179 -0.49 -3.33 9.06
CA SER A 179 0.81 -2.68 8.88
C SER A 179 0.72 -1.61 7.78
N ASP A 180 1.57 -0.60 7.81
CA ASP A 180 1.76 0.35 6.71
C ASP A 180 2.67 -0.21 5.62
N CYS A 181 3.47 -1.22 5.95
CA CYS A 181 4.34 -1.97 5.03
C CYS A 181 5.26 -1.06 4.18
N ARG A 182 5.98 -0.14 4.82
CA ARG A 182 6.93 0.79 4.19
C ARG A 182 8.36 0.23 4.26
N MET A 183 8.88 -0.25 3.15
CA MET A 183 10.25 -0.80 3.10
C MET A 183 11.32 0.27 3.45
N GLN A 184 11.11 1.52 3.07
CA GLN A 184 12.05 2.62 3.31
C GLN A 184 12.20 2.95 4.81
N GLU A 185 11.14 2.75 5.58
CA GLU A 185 11.13 2.95 7.03
C GLU A 185 11.45 1.65 7.80
N GLY A 186 11.55 0.52 7.08
CA GLY A 186 11.86 -0.80 7.64
C GLY A 186 10.65 -1.52 8.23
N SER A 187 9.43 -0.99 8.08
CA SER A 187 8.21 -1.64 8.54
C SER A 187 7.73 -2.79 7.64
N LEU A 188 8.40 -3.02 6.51
CA LEU A 188 8.36 -4.26 5.74
C LEU A 188 9.78 -4.65 5.33
N ARG A 189 10.17 -5.89 5.66
CA ARG A 189 11.45 -6.49 5.26
C ARG A 189 11.18 -7.87 4.70
N ALA A 190 12.02 -8.32 3.78
CA ALA A 190 11.90 -9.65 3.20
C ALA A 190 13.28 -10.28 3.07
N ASP A 191 13.40 -11.52 3.52
CA ASP A 191 14.53 -12.40 3.30
C ASP A 191 14.12 -13.48 2.31
N ILE A 192 15.00 -13.80 1.35
CA ILE A 192 14.71 -14.76 0.29
C ILE A 192 15.52 -16.03 0.52
N ASN A 193 14.81 -17.13 0.65
CA ASN A 193 15.39 -18.47 0.65
C ASN A 193 15.29 -19.04 -0.76
N LEU A 194 16.44 -19.32 -1.39
CA LEU A 194 16.51 -19.74 -2.77
C LEU A 194 17.39 -20.99 -2.93
N SER A 195 16.94 -21.94 -3.73
CA SER A 195 17.75 -23.05 -4.23
C SER A 195 17.45 -23.31 -5.71
N VAL A 196 18.33 -24.03 -6.39
CA VAL A 196 18.17 -24.46 -7.78
C VAL A 196 18.26 -25.96 -7.85
N ARG A 197 17.41 -26.59 -8.67
CA ARG A 197 17.42 -28.04 -8.94
C ARG A 197 17.20 -28.31 -10.43
N PRO A 198 17.59 -29.48 -10.95
CA PRO A 198 17.18 -29.90 -12.29
C PRO A 198 15.67 -29.95 -12.44
N GLU A 199 15.17 -29.53 -13.60
CA GLU A 199 13.71 -29.53 -13.88
C GLU A 199 13.15 -30.96 -13.79
N GLY A 200 12.10 -31.12 -12.97
CA GLY A 200 11.43 -32.39 -12.73
C GLY A 200 11.94 -33.18 -11.52
N GLU A 201 13.00 -32.75 -10.85
CA GLU A 201 13.43 -33.35 -9.59
C GLU A 201 12.52 -32.91 -8.43
N ILE A 202 12.30 -33.83 -7.47
CA ILE A 202 11.45 -33.56 -6.29
C ILE A 202 12.27 -32.99 -5.15
N GLU A 203 13.52 -33.46 -4.99
CA GLU A 203 14.38 -33.03 -3.92
C GLU A 203 14.83 -31.57 -4.11
N LEU A 204 14.85 -30.82 -3.02
CA LEU A 204 15.29 -29.43 -3.03
C LEU A 204 16.82 -29.36 -3.13
N GLY A 205 17.32 -28.40 -3.89
CA GLY A 205 18.75 -28.07 -3.91
C GLY A 205 19.22 -27.39 -2.61
N THR A 206 20.52 -27.15 -2.51
CA THR A 206 21.12 -26.45 -1.37
C THR A 206 20.65 -25.01 -1.32
N ARG A 207 20.07 -24.62 -0.20
CA ARG A 207 19.47 -23.31 0.02
C ARG A 207 20.51 -22.24 0.36
N THR A 208 20.36 -21.06 -0.24
CA THR A 208 20.99 -19.82 0.22
C THR A 208 19.94 -18.84 0.70
N GLU A 209 20.26 -18.05 1.71
CA GLU A 209 19.43 -17.00 2.26
C GLU A 209 19.95 -15.63 1.80
N MET A 210 19.09 -14.84 1.15
CA MET A 210 19.45 -13.52 0.63
C MET A 210 18.87 -12.45 1.54
N LYS A 211 19.75 -11.55 2.04
CA LYS A 211 19.37 -10.44 2.93
C LYS A 211 19.70 -9.07 2.34
N ASN A 212 19.27 -8.00 3.00
CA ASN A 212 19.50 -6.60 2.61
C ASN A 212 18.78 -6.19 1.32
N LEU A 213 17.53 -6.56 1.22
CA LEU A 213 16.66 -6.26 0.08
C LEU A 213 15.80 -5.03 0.39
N ASN A 214 16.20 -3.87 -0.12
CA ASN A 214 15.59 -2.58 0.23
C ASN A 214 14.44 -2.16 -0.70
N SER A 215 14.12 -2.96 -1.71
CA SER A 215 13.00 -2.75 -2.63
C SER A 215 12.59 -4.05 -3.32
N PHE A 216 11.38 -4.11 -3.86
CA PHE A 216 10.93 -5.26 -4.65
C PHE A 216 11.78 -5.46 -5.92
N ARG A 217 12.28 -4.37 -6.52
CA ARG A 217 13.22 -4.44 -7.64
C ARG A 217 14.58 -5.02 -7.24
N ALA A 218 15.05 -4.72 -6.02
CA ALA A 218 16.25 -5.33 -5.49
C ALA A 218 16.06 -6.82 -5.26
N ALA A 219 14.90 -7.23 -4.73
CA ALA A 219 14.53 -8.64 -4.57
C ALA A 219 14.52 -9.38 -5.92
N GLU A 220 13.91 -8.79 -6.96
CA GLU A 220 13.90 -9.36 -8.31
C GLU A 220 15.32 -9.60 -8.87
N ARG A 221 16.17 -8.55 -8.77
CA ARG A 221 17.56 -8.64 -9.24
C ARG A 221 18.37 -9.67 -8.46
N ALA A 222 18.20 -9.70 -7.14
CA ALA A 222 18.87 -10.64 -6.26
C ALA A 222 18.51 -12.09 -6.60
N ILE A 223 17.23 -12.39 -6.81
CA ILE A 223 16.77 -13.73 -7.22
C ILE A 223 17.41 -14.13 -8.55
N LYS A 224 17.34 -13.26 -9.57
CA LYS A 224 17.89 -13.55 -10.91
C LYS A 224 19.41 -13.77 -10.85
N SER A 225 20.12 -12.94 -10.11
CA SER A 225 21.58 -13.04 -9.94
C SER A 225 21.97 -14.32 -9.18
N GLU A 226 21.31 -14.63 -8.08
CA GLU A 226 21.62 -15.81 -7.27
C GLU A 226 21.26 -17.12 -7.99
N SER A 227 20.11 -17.16 -8.69
CA SER A 227 19.75 -18.31 -9.52
C SER A 227 20.81 -18.59 -10.59
N ALA A 228 21.26 -17.55 -11.29
CA ALA A 228 22.31 -17.69 -12.29
C ALA A 228 23.64 -18.16 -11.68
N ARG A 229 24.03 -17.65 -10.52
CA ARG A 229 25.22 -18.06 -9.79
C ARG A 229 25.18 -19.55 -9.43
N GLN A 230 24.06 -20.02 -8.85
CA GLN A 230 23.90 -21.42 -8.45
C GLN A 230 23.89 -22.35 -9.65
N ILE A 231 23.23 -21.98 -10.76
CA ILE A 231 23.24 -22.76 -12.00
C ILE A 231 24.69 -22.89 -12.53
N SER A 232 25.44 -21.78 -12.57
CA SER A 232 26.82 -21.79 -13.02
C SER A 232 27.71 -22.69 -12.18
N LEU A 233 27.57 -22.70 -10.86
CA LEU A 233 28.30 -23.60 -9.96
C LEU A 233 28.00 -25.07 -10.27
N ILE A 234 26.72 -25.42 -10.42
CA ILE A 234 26.28 -26.77 -10.71
C ILE A 234 26.84 -27.23 -12.07
N GLU A 235 26.79 -26.37 -13.10
CA GLU A 235 27.30 -26.69 -14.44
C GLU A 235 28.83 -26.87 -14.48
N ASN A 236 29.55 -26.18 -13.61
CA ASN A 236 30.98 -26.32 -13.42
C ASN A 236 31.38 -27.54 -12.54
N GLY A 237 30.39 -28.25 -11.97
CA GLY A 237 30.65 -29.37 -11.06
C GLY A 237 31.06 -28.95 -9.65
N GLU A 238 30.76 -27.67 -9.30
CA GLU A 238 31.05 -27.12 -7.98
C GLU A 238 29.84 -27.30 -7.05
N ASN A 239 30.09 -27.41 -5.75
CA ASN A 239 29.05 -27.54 -4.74
C ASN A 239 28.52 -26.18 -4.29
N ILE A 240 27.21 -26.08 -4.13
CA ILE A 240 26.57 -24.93 -3.48
C ILE A 240 26.70 -25.09 -1.96
N ILE A 241 27.18 -24.05 -1.29
CA ILE A 241 27.28 -24.01 0.18
C ILE A 241 26.03 -23.37 0.74
N GLN A 242 25.48 -23.95 1.82
CA GLN A 242 24.37 -23.36 2.54
C GLN A 242 24.87 -22.17 3.36
N GLU A 243 24.55 -20.96 2.93
CA GLU A 243 25.06 -19.72 3.50
C GLU A 243 24.03 -18.58 3.45
N THR A 244 24.22 -17.59 4.33
CA THR A 244 23.52 -16.29 4.25
C THR A 244 24.37 -15.34 3.40
N ARG A 245 23.75 -14.69 2.43
CA ARG A 245 24.37 -13.75 1.49
C ARG A 245 23.70 -12.38 1.59
N ARG A 246 24.53 -11.32 1.58
CA ARG A 246 24.07 -9.94 1.51
C ARG A 246 24.01 -9.48 0.06
N TRP A 247 22.85 -8.95 -0.34
CA TRP A 247 22.72 -8.30 -1.63
C TRP A 247 23.34 -6.90 -1.62
N ASP A 248 24.11 -6.59 -2.64
CA ASP A 248 24.62 -5.27 -2.95
C ASP A 248 23.96 -4.78 -4.24
N ASP A 249 23.08 -3.80 -4.09
CA ASP A 249 22.23 -3.33 -5.19
C ASP A 249 23.01 -2.51 -6.22
N ASP A 250 24.05 -1.79 -5.78
CA ASP A 250 24.92 -0.98 -6.64
C ASP A 250 25.86 -1.86 -7.46
N ALA A 251 26.42 -2.89 -6.82
CA ALA A 251 27.27 -3.85 -7.49
C ALA A 251 26.49 -4.89 -8.32
N GLY A 252 25.20 -5.08 -8.07
CA GLY A 252 24.36 -6.07 -8.73
C GLY A 252 24.73 -7.53 -8.42
N MET A 253 25.32 -7.77 -7.25
CA MET A 253 25.79 -9.11 -6.83
C MET A 253 25.66 -9.33 -5.33
N SER A 254 25.74 -10.59 -4.92
CA SER A 254 25.67 -10.97 -3.51
C SER A 254 27.02 -11.41 -2.97
N TYR A 255 27.26 -11.16 -1.69
CA TYR A 255 28.46 -11.55 -0.96
C TYR A 255 28.10 -12.49 0.20
N ALA A 256 28.88 -13.54 0.40
CA ALA A 256 28.72 -14.40 1.57
C ALA A 256 28.98 -13.61 2.85
N MET A 257 28.07 -13.71 3.82
CA MET A 257 28.23 -13.08 5.13
C MET A 257 28.90 -14.04 6.13
N ARG A 258 28.37 -15.25 6.23
CA ARG A 258 28.90 -16.34 7.04
C ARG A 258 28.37 -17.67 6.51
N SER A 259 29.14 -18.75 6.71
CA SER A 259 28.68 -20.10 6.45
C SER A 259 27.87 -20.63 7.63
N LYS A 260 26.99 -21.61 7.38
CA LYS A 260 26.18 -22.25 8.46
C LYS A 260 26.96 -23.20 9.38
N GLU A 261 28.25 -23.39 9.18
CA GLU A 261 29.08 -24.07 10.17
C GLU A 261 29.09 -23.34 11.52
N ASP A 262 28.79 -22.03 11.51
CA ASP A 262 28.56 -21.19 12.68
C ASP A 262 27.08 -21.08 13.11
N THR A 263 26.18 -21.96 12.63
CA THR A 263 24.78 -21.93 13.07
C THR A 263 24.75 -22.25 14.55
N SER A 264 24.77 -21.20 15.35
CA SER A 264 24.50 -21.28 16.77
C SER A 264 23.12 -21.93 16.93
N ASP A 265 23.08 -23.05 17.66
CA ASP A 265 21.84 -23.53 18.24
C ASP A 265 21.28 -22.39 19.09
N TYR A 266 20.18 -21.78 18.64
CA TYR A 266 19.51 -20.69 19.36
C TYR A 266 18.95 -21.11 20.70
N LYS A 267 19.10 -22.38 21.10
CA LYS A 267 18.69 -22.93 22.39
C LYS A 267 17.29 -22.44 22.79
N TYR A 268 16.34 -22.63 21.89
CA TYR A 268 14.97 -22.24 22.13
C TYR A 268 14.41 -22.92 23.37
N PHE A 269 13.71 -22.14 24.18
CA PHE A 269 12.89 -22.67 25.29
C PHE A 269 11.67 -21.73 25.48
N PRO A 270 10.58 -22.25 26.13
CA PRO A 270 9.39 -21.45 26.37
C PRO A 270 9.69 -20.20 27.18
N GLU A 271 9.12 -19.04 26.75
CA GLU A 271 9.21 -17.79 27.50
C GLU A 271 8.45 -17.93 28.85
N PRO A 272 9.13 -17.88 29.99
CA PRO A 272 8.50 -18.18 31.29
C PRO A 272 7.69 -17.02 31.85
N ASP A 273 7.95 -15.78 31.43
CA ASP A 273 7.38 -14.56 32.00
C ASP A 273 6.10 -14.12 31.30
N ILE A 274 5.75 -14.74 30.16
CA ILE A 274 4.53 -14.45 29.42
C ILE A 274 3.61 -15.67 29.46
N PRO A 275 2.38 -15.53 29.99
CA PRO A 275 1.43 -16.64 30.01
C PRO A 275 1.01 -17.00 28.56
N PRO A 276 0.50 -18.23 28.34
CA PRO A 276 -0.02 -18.62 27.03
C PRO A 276 -1.06 -17.64 26.50
N VAL A 277 -0.97 -17.34 25.22
CA VAL A 277 -1.94 -16.48 24.52
C VAL A 277 -3.16 -17.31 24.14
N VAL A 278 -4.28 -17.02 24.75
CA VAL A 278 -5.55 -17.70 24.48
C VAL A 278 -6.40 -16.82 23.58
N VAL A 279 -6.73 -17.33 22.38
CA VAL A 279 -7.62 -16.67 21.43
C VAL A 279 -8.92 -17.48 21.34
N SER A 280 -9.97 -16.96 21.96
CA SER A 280 -11.26 -17.64 21.99
C SER A 280 -12.02 -17.53 20.66
N THR A 281 -13.01 -18.41 20.44
CA THR A 281 -13.90 -18.31 19.26
C THR A 281 -14.63 -16.95 19.18
N PRO A 282 -15.19 -16.43 20.28
CA PRO A 282 -15.80 -15.11 20.28
C PRO A 282 -14.83 -13.99 19.89
N ASP A 283 -13.55 -14.06 20.30
CA ASP A 283 -12.55 -13.06 19.93
C ASP A 283 -12.27 -13.09 18.43
N ILE A 284 -12.13 -14.29 17.83
CA ILE A 284 -11.93 -14.44 16.39
C ILE A 284 -13.14 -13.91 15.62
N GLU A 285 -14.34 -14.27 15.98
CA GLU A 285 -15.56 -13.78 15.32
C GLU A 285 -15.71 -12.26 15.46
N LYS A 286 -15.34 -11.70 16.60
CA LYS A 286 -15.33 -10.26 16.80
C LYS A 286 -14.34 -9.58 15.84
N ILE A 287 -13.11 -10.09 15.75
CA ILE A 287 -12.08 -9.53 14.86
C ILE A 287 -12.54 -9.67 13.40
N LYS A 288 -13.06 -10.84 13.00
CA LYS A 288 -13.58 -11.10 11.67
C LYS A 288 -14.69 -10.14 11.26
N ASN A 289 -15.64 -9.86 12.16
CA ASN A 289 -16.73 -8.92 11.91
C ASN A 289 -16.27 -7.45 11.82
N GLN A 290 -15.10 -7.13 12.35
CA GLN A 290 -14.49 -5.80 12.30
C GLN A 290 -13.48 -5.64 11.15
N MET A 291 -13.24 -6.71 10.38
CA MET A 291 -12.32 -6.63 9.25
C MET A 291 -12.89 -5.75 8.14
N PRO A 292 -12.07 -4.90 7.54
CA PRO A 292 -12.45 -4.19 6.32
C PRO A 292 -12.61 -5.18 5.16
N GLU A 293 -13.29 -4.74 4.11
CA GLU A 293 -13.38 -5.51 2.87
C GLU A 293 -11.98 -5.70 2.28
N LEU A 294 -11.62 -6.96 2.03
CA LEU A 294 -10.30 -7.32 1.53
C LEU A 294 -10.11 -6.97 0.04
N PRO A 295 -8.88 -6.78 -0.45
CA PRO A 295 -8.59 -6.30 -1.79
C PRO A 295 -9.29 -7.04 -2.91
N GLN A 296 -9.26 -8.38 -2.90
CA GLN A 296 -9.90 -9.18 -3.96
C GLN A 296 -11.43 -9.03 -4.00
N ALA A 297 -12.08 -9.00 -2.83
CA ALA A 297 -13.52 -8.81 -2.74
C ALA A 297 -13.91 -7.42 -3.25
N LYS A 298 -13.14 -6.39 -2.86
CA LYS A 298 -13.34 -5.00 -3.29
C LYS A 298 -13.16 -4.83 -4.81
N ARG A 299 -12.09 -5.42 -5.41
CA ARG A 299 -11.87 -5.43 -6.86
C ARG A 299 -13.03 -6.07 -7.61
N ARG A 300 -13.49 -7.24 -7.15
CA ARG A 300 -14.62 -7.94 -7.73
C ARG A 300 -15.89 -7.12 -7.65
N ARG A 301 -16.21 -6.58 -6.48
CA ARG A 301 -17.39 -5.72 -6.29
C ARG A 301 -17.38 -4.52 -7.22
N TRP A 302 -16.28 -3.78 -7.33
CA TRP A 302 -16.19 -2.61 -8.21
C TRP A 302 -16.31 -2.95 -9.69
N SER A 303 -15.79 -4.11 -10.10
CA SER A 303 -15.96 -4.59 -11.47
C SER A 303 -17.40 -4.99 -11.77
N GLU A 304 -18.05 -5.74 -10.86
CA GLU A 304 -19.40 -6.26 -11.05
C GLU A 304 -20.50 -5.20 -10.86
N GLU A 305 -20.42 -4.41 -9.77
CA GLU A 305 -21.47 -3.42 -9.44
C GLU A 305 -21.33 -2.12 -10.22
N TYR A 306 -20.10 -1.65 -10.44
CA TYR A 306 -19.83 -0.33 -11.02
C TYR A 306 -19.31 -0.41 -12.45
N ASN A 307 -19.07 -1.60 -12.98
CA ASN A 307 -18.52 -1.82 -14.32
C ASN A 307 -17.26 -0.97 -14.59
N LEU A 308 -16.36 -0.91 -13.60
CA LEU A 308 -15.07 -0.24 -13.73
C LEU A 308 -14.05 -1.15 -14.43
N GLY A 309 -13.21 -0.55 -15.26
CA GLY A 309 -12.09 -1.23 -15.91
C GLY A 309 -10.97 -1.57 -14.92
N ARG A 310 -10.19 -2.62 -15.22
CA ARG A 310 -9.07 -3.07 -14.38
C ARG A 310 -8.09 -1.93 -14.05
N ALA A 311 -7.71 -1.12 -15.04
CA ALA A 311 -6.77 -0.02 -14.84
C ALA A 311 -7.26 1.04 -13.84
N ASP A 312 -8.57 1.37 -13.88
CA ASP A 312 -9.16 2.30 -12.92
C ASP A 312 -9.17 1.71 -11.51
N ILE A 313 -9.53 0.43 -11.41
CA ILE A 313 -9.55 -0.31 -10.15
C ILE A 313 -8.15 -0.36 -9.55
N ASP A 314 -7.12 -0.74 -10.33
CA ASP A 314 -5.74 -0.84 -9.84
C ASP A 314 -5.21 0.50 -9.33
N THR A 315 -5.58 1.61 -9.98
CA THR A 315 -5.23 2.96 -9.51
C THR A 315 -5.94 3.31 -8.21
N LEU A 316 -7.22 3.04 -8.09
CA LEU A 316 -7.99 3.25 -6.84
C LEU A 316 -7.48 2.39 -5.68
N MET A 317 -6.99 1.18 -5.98
CA MET A 317 -6.43 0.23 -5.02
C MET A 317 -4.99 0.56 -4.61
N SER A 318 -4.38 1.63 -5.10
CA SER A 318 -3.01 2.02 -4.76
C SER A 318 -2.81 2.31 -3.26
N SER A 319 -3.87 2.70 -2.56
CA SER A 319 -3.86 2.85 -1.10
C SER A 319 -5.24 2.59 -0.49
N PRO A 320 -5.31 2.17 0.80
CA PRO A 320 -6.59 2.09 1.52
C PRO A 320 -7.35 3.41 1.54
N PHE A 321 -6.63 4.55 1.60
CA PHE A 321 -7.24 5.88 1.59
C PHE A 321 -7.99 6.17 0.28
N THR A 322 -7.36 5.93 -0.87
CA THR A 322 -8.00 6.14 -2.19
C THR A 322 -9.19 5.23 -2.39
N ALA A 323 -9.10 4.00 -1.91
CA ALA A 323 -10.18 3.02 -1.97
C ALA A 323 -11.39 3.43 -1.10
N ASP A 324 -11.15 3.89 0.13
CA ASP A 324 -12.21 4.41 1.02
C ASP A 324 -12.83 5.69 0.46
N LEU A 325 -11.98 6.61 -0.03
CA LEU A 325 -12.44 7.84 -0.68
C LEU A 325 -13.37 7.54 -1.85
N PHE A 326 -13.02 6.56 -2.69
CA PHE A 326 -13.86 6.14 -3.80
C PHE A 326 -15.21 5.57 -3.34
N ASP A 327 -15.20 4.58 -2.44
CA ASP A 327 -16.41 3.94 -1.94
C ASP A 327 -17.38 4.98 -1.35
N ARG A 328 -16.88 5.88 -0.51
CA ARG A 328 -17.70 6.92 0.11
C ARG A 328 -18.21 7.95 -0.90
N THR A 329 -17.38 8.33 -1.87
CA THR A 329 -17.78 9.30 -2.90
C THR A 329 -18.88 8.74 -3.81
N VAL A 330 -18.77 7.46 -4.21
CA VAL A 330 -19.77 6.80 -5.08
C VAL A 330 -21.16 6.76 -4.39
N MET A 331 -21.20 6.49 -3.11
CA MET A 331 -22.46 6.48 -2.35
C MET A 331 -23.20 7.84 -2.41
N LEU A 332 -22.46 8.93 -2.56
CA LEU A 332 -22.97 10.30 -2.57
C LEU A 332 -23.33 10.83 -3.97
N CYS A 333 -22.48 10.55 -4.97
CA CYS A 333 -22.67 11.07 -6.33
C CYS A 333 -23.38 10.11 -7.29
N LYS A 334 -23.54 8.85 -6.91
CA LYS A 334 -24.17 7.77 -7.72
C LYS A 334 -23.55 7.58 -9.13
N SER A 335 -22.35 8.08 -9.35
CA SER A 335 -21.59 7.95 -10.59
C SER A 335 -20.19 7.44 -10.31
N ALA A 336 -20.01 6.12 -10.42
CA ALA A 336 -18.73 5.47 -10.17
C ALA A 336 -17.64 5.92 -11.14
N LYS A 337 -18.00 6.11 -12.43
CA LYS A 337 -17.04 6.57 -13.45
C LYS A 337 -16.53 7.98 -13.18
N ASP A 338 -17.41 8.89 -12.75
CA ASP A 338 -16.99 10.24 -12.41
C ASP A 338 -16.15 10.23 -11.15
N ALA A 339 -16.57 9.52 -10.09
CA ALA A 339 -15.78 9.39 -8.87
C ALA A 339 -14.36 8.84 -9.17
N ALA A 340 -14.28 7.76 -9.94
CA ALA A 340 -12.99 7.18 -10.36
C ALA A 340 -12.15 8.19 -11.15
N SER A 341 -12.74 8.89 -12.11
CA SER A 341 -12.03 9.91 -12.92
C SER A 341 -11.48 11.04 -12.05
N TRP A 342 -12.25 11.55 -11.08
CA TRP A 342 -11.79 12.61 -10.19
C TRP A 342 -10.66 12.13 -9.26
N ILE A 343 -10.74 10.92 -8.74
CA ILE A 343 -9.73 10.37 -7.83
C ILE A 343 -8.48 9.93 -8.59
N ASN A 344 -8.63 9.26 -9.75
CA ASN A 344 -7.48 8.71 -10.48
C ASN A 344 -6.72 9.76 -11.30
N VAL A 345 -7.39 10.83 -11.76
CA VAL A 345 -6.81 11.80 -12.71
C VAL A 345 -6.66 13.18 -12.08
N GLU A 346 -7.75 13.74 -11.54
CA GLU A 346 -7.75 15.12 -11.09
C GLU A 346 -7.05 15.27 -9.72
N LEU A 347 -7.24 14.32 -8.78
CA LEU A 347 -6.60 14.39 -7.46
C LEU A 347 -5.07 14.35 -7.55
N PRO A 348 -4.43 13.42 -8.28
CA PRO A 348 -2.98 13.44 -8.43
C PRO A 348 -2.45 14.69 -9.11
N ALA A 349 -3.21 15.28 -10.04
CA ALA A 349 -2.82 16.52 -10.70
C ALA A 349 -2.82 17.71 -9.73
N VAL A 350 -3.82 17.81 -8.85
CA VAL A 350 -3.90 18.85 -7.80
C VAL A 350 -2.78 18.68 -6.78
N LEU A 351 -2.57 17.46 -6.29
CA LEU A 351 -1.52 17.17 -5.30
C LEU A 351 -0.12 17.54 -5.83
N ARG A 352 0.21 17.13 -7.05
CA ARG A 352 1.47 17.53 -7.69
C ARG A 352 1.61 19.05 -7.85
N GLY A 353 0.53 19.72 -8.28
CA GLY A 353 0.53 21.17 -8.43
C GLY A 353 0.70 21.94 -7.12
N ALA A 354 0.26 21.37 -6.03
CA ALA A 354 0.37 21.93 -4.69
C ALA A 354 1.62 21.47 -3.92
N GLY A 355 2.41 20.52 -4.44
CA GLY A 355 3.54 19.92 -3.74
C GLY A 355 3.13 19.13 -2.48
N MET A 356 1.92 18.58 -2.47
CA MET A 356 1.32 17.86 -1.35
C MET A 356 1.36 16.35 -1.58
N SER A 357 1.51 15.59 -0.50
CA SER A 357 1.25 14.15 -0.50
C SER A 357 -0.25 13.87 -0.35
N ILE A 358 -0.67 12.63 -0.57
CA ILE A 358 -2.08 12.24 -0.40
C ILE A 358 -2.50 12.25 1.07
N GLU A 359 -1.57 12.02 1.96
CA GLU A 359 -1.74 12.06 3.41
C GLU A 359 -2.00 13.48 3.93
N ASP A 360 -1.52 14.50 3.21
CA ASP A 360 -1.75 15.92 3.52
C ASP A 360 -3.11 16.43 3.07
N ALA A 361 -3.81 15.69 2.20
CA ALA A 361 -5.09 16.07 1.67
C ALA A 361 -6.21 15.98 2.72
N LYS A 362 -6.72 17.13 3.15
CA LYS A 362 -7.70 17.26 4.26
C LYS A 362 -9.12 17.49 3.76
N PHE A 363 -9.55 16.83 2.71
CA PHE A 363 -10.92 16.99 2.22
C PHE A 363 -11.80 15.78 2.52
N SER A 364 -13.11 16.01 2.61
CA SER A 364 -14.06 14.94 2.85
C SER A 364 -14.60 14.34 1.54
N PRO A 365 -14.93 13.04 1.52
CA PRO A 365 -15.66 12.40 0.41
C PRO A 365 -16.96 13.13 0.07
N ASP A 366 -17.63 13.72 1.07
CA ASP A 366 -18.86 14.51 0.91
C ASP A 366 -18.63 15.73 0.01
N SER A 367 -17.51 16.43 0.19
CA SER A 367 -17.15 17.58 -0.65
C SER A 367 -16.95 17.17 -2.11
N LEU A 368 -16.28 16.03 -2.35
CA LEU A 368 -16.10 15.52 -3.71
C LEU A 368 -17.44 15.04 -4.31
N GLY A 369 -18.25 14.31 -3.54
CA GLY A 369 -19.57 13.85 -3.99
C GLY A 369 -20.50 15.00 -4.36
N ARG A 370 -20.53 16.08 -3.55
CA ARG A 370 -21.30 17.31 -3.84
C ARG A 370 -20.78 17.98 -5.12
N LEU A 371 -19.48 18.12 -5.27
CA LEU A 371 -18.88 18.72 -6.47
C LEU A 371 -19.28 17.96 -7.75
N ILE A 372 -19.23 16.63 -7.73
CA ILE A 372 -19.64 15.79 -8.85
C ILE A 372 -21.14 15.99 -9.15
N ASN A 373 -21.98 16.07 -8.13
CA ASN A 373 -23.41 16.33 -8.28
C ASN A 373 -23.68 17.72 -8.90
N MET A 374 -22.99 18.76 -8.45
CA MET A 374 -23.10 20.12 -9.03
C MET A 374 -22.68 20.16 -10.51
N LEU A 375 -21.64 19.37 -10.88
CA LEU A 375 -21.23 19.22 -12.27
C LEU A 375 -22.28 18.46 -13.09
N SER A 376 -22.80 17.36 -12.55
CA SER A 376 -23.80 16.52 -13.24
C SER A 376 -25.16 17.21 -13.39
N SER A 377 -25.56 18.06 -12.44
CA SER A 377 -26.77 18.88 -12.52
C SER A 377 -26.64 20.08 -13.45
N GLY A 378 -25.43 20.38 -13.94
CA GLY A 378 -25.16 21.55 -14.76
C GLY A 378 -25.10 22.86 -13.99
N GLU A 379 -25.02 22.84 -12.68
CA GLU A 379 -24.84 24.01 -11.83
C GLU A 379 -23.50 24.71 -12.08
N ILE A 380 -22.46 23.92 -12.38
CA ILE A 380 -21.12 24.39 -12.76
C ILE A 380 -20.60 23.63 -13.99
N ASN A 381 -19.70 24.22 -14.72
CA ASN A 381 -19.00 23.53 -15.82
C ASN A 381 -17.73 22.82 -15.31
N ARG A 382 -17.17 21.92 -16.15
CA ARG A 382 -15.98 21.14 -15.80
C ARG A 382 -14.75 22.00 -15.46
N GLY A 383 -14.56 23.12 -16.14
CA GLY A 383 -13.45 24.06 -15.86
C GLY A 383 -13.57 24.70 -14.48
N THR A 384 -14.79 25.12 -14.11
CA THR A 384 -15.09 25.60 -12.76
C THR A 384 -14.92 24.50 -11.73
N ALA A 385 -15.45 23.31 -11.99
CA ALA A 385 -15.33 22.16 -11.08
C ALA A 385 -13.86 21.83 -10.75
N LYS A 386 -12.95 21.87 -11.72
CA LYS A 386 -11.51 21.67 -11.48
C LYS A 386 -10.91 22.72 -10.54
N LYS A 387 -11.29 24.00 -10.70
CA LYS A 387 -10.85 25.09 -9.81
C LYS A 387 -11.37 24.91 -8.39
N VAL A 388 -12.64 24.55 -8.25
CA VAL A 388 -13.29 24.28 -6.97
C VAL A 388 -12.64 23.06 -6.31
N PHE A 389 -12.37 22.00 -7.07
CA PHE A 389 -11.71 20.80 -6.56
C PHE A 389 -10.31 21.07 -5.99
N ALA A 390 -9.52 21.91 -6.67
CA ALA A 390 -8.24 22.32 -6.14
C ALA A 390 -8.38 22.97 -4.75
N LYS A 391 -9.40 23.82 -4.58
CA LYS A 391 -9.68 24.46 -3.27
C LYS A 391 -10.22 23.48 -2.22
N ILE A 392 -11.02 22.50 -2.63
CA ILE A 392 -11.43 21.40 -1.75
C ILE A 392 -10.21 20.68 -1.20
N VAL A 393 -9.30 20.25 -2.08
CA VAL A 393 -8.12 19.45 -1.70
C VAL A 393 -7.12 20.25 -0.84
N THR A 394 -6.85 21.52 -1.19
CA THR A 394 -5.82 22.32 -0.53
C THR A 394 -6.30 23.07 0.71
N GLU A 395 -7.58 23.47 0.76
CA GLU A 395 -8.12 24.36 1.78
C GLU A 395 -9.33 23.75 2.54
N ASN A 396 -9.73 22.52 2.20
CA ASN A 396 -10.94 21.87 2.72
C ASN A 396 -12.22 22.73 2.54
N ALA A 397 -12.31 23.45 1.42
CA ALA A 397 -13.44 24.32 1.15
C ALA A 397 -14.72 23.54 0.89
N ASP A 398 -15.87 24.03 1.39
CA ASP A 398 -17.18 23.50 0.97
C ASP A 398 -17.47 23.92 -0.49
N PRO A 399 -17.77 22.99 -1.39
CA PRO A 399 -17.93 23.29 -2.82
C PRO A 399 -19.09 24.23 -3.10
N ALA A 400 -20.22 24.06 -2.43
CA ALA A 400 -21.43 24.88 -2.65
C ALA A 400 -21.22 26.31 -2.13
N GLU A 401 -20.63 26.44 -0.95
CA GLU A 401 -20.31 27.76 -0.39
C GLU A 401 -19.28 28.50 -1.27
N TYR A 402 -18.22 27.81 -1.70
CA TYR A 402 -17.19 28.39 -2.55
C TYR A 402 -17.75 28.85 -3.89
N VAL A 403 -18.60 28.04 -4.55
CA VAL A 403 -19.28 28.41 -5.81
C VAL A 403 -20.17 29.62 -5.62
N ARG A 404 -20.99 29.64 -4.57
CA ARG A 404 -21.89 30.77 -4.27
C ARG A 404 -21.12 32.06 -3.98
N LYS A 405 -20.11 32.01 -3.10
CA LYS A 405 -19.30 33.17 -2.69
C LYS A 405 -18.54 33.81 -3.87
N ASN A 406 -18.12 33.01 -4.84
CA ASN A 406 -17.35 33.48 -5.98
C ASN A 406 -18.21 33.66 -7.25
N GLY A 407 -19.54 33.49 -7.17
CA GLY A 407 -20.46 33.67 -8.29
C GLY A 407 -20.13 32.77 -9.50
N LEU A 408 -19.77 31.50 -9.23
CA LEU A 408 -19.29 30.54 -10.23
C LEU A 408 -20.41 29.63 -10.79
N SER A 409 -21.63 29.74 -10.29
CA SER A 409 -22.79 29.00 -10.82
C SER A 409 -23.05 29.36 -12.27
N LEU A 410 -23.45 28.37 -13.05
CA LEU A 410 -23.88 28.59 -14.42
C LEU A 410 -25.20 29.38 -14.45
N MET A 411 -25.31 30.26 -15.41
CA MET A 411 -26.53 31.03 -15.64
C MET A 411 -27.56 30.11 -16.29
N THR A 412 -28.69 29.89 -15.63
CA THR A 412 -29.80 29.07 -16.12
C THR A 412 -30.93 29.93 -16.72
N ASP A 413 -30.79 31.26 -16.66
CA ASP A 413 -31.78 32.16 -17.20
C ASP A 413 -31.78 32.14 -18.72
N ALA A 414 -32.79 31.49 -19.31
CA ALA A 414 -32.92 31.32 -20.73
C ALA A 414 -33.08 32.68 -21.46
N ALA A 415 -33.69 33.69 -20.83
CA ALA A 415 -33.86 35.01 -21.40
C ALA A 415 -32.52 35.75 -21.52
N ALA A 416 -31.69 35.68 -20.46
CA ALA A 416 -30.36 36.29 -20.48
C ALA A 416 -29.42 35.61 -21.50
N ILE A 417 -29.53 34.29 -21.68
CA ILE A 417 -28.78 33.55 -22.70
C ILE A 417 -29.24 33.99 -24.10
N GLU A 418 -30.53 34.08 -24.32
CA GLU A 418 -31.10 34.49 -25.62
C GLU A 418 -30.70 35.92 -25.99
N ASP A 419 -30.72 36.85 -25.06
CA ASP A 419 -30.32 38.24 -25.28
C ASP A 419 -28.81 38.35 -25.60
N ALA A 420 -27.98 37.57 -24.94
CA ALA A 420 -26.55 37.54 -25.26
C ALA A 420 -26.30 36.94 -26.65
N VAL A 421 -26.99 35.85 -26.99
CA VAL A 421 -26.90 35.26 -28.34
C VAL A 421 -27.37 36.21 -29.43
N LYS A 422 -28.48 36.92 -29.23
CA LYS A 422 -28.98 37.94 -30.18
C LYS A 422 -27.95 39.05 -30.41
N ARG A 423 -27.30 39.53 -29.35
CA ARG A 423 -26.23 40.54 -29.46
C ARG A 423 -25.06 40.01 -30.29
N VAL A 424 -24.58 38.81 -30.02
CA VAL A 424 -23.46 38.20 -30.73
C VAL A 424 -23.81 37.99 -32.22
N ILE A 425 -25.04 37.58 -32.55
CA ILE A 425 -25.53 37.45 -33.91
C ILE A 425 -25.45 38.79 -34.63
N ALA A 426 -25.93 39.88 -34.02
CA ALA A 426 -25.91 41.22 -34.57
C ALA A 426 -24.48 41.78 -34.76
N GLU A 427 -23.57 41.47 -33.85
CA GLU A 427 -22.17 41.91 -33.92
C GLU A 427 -21.31 41.11 -34.93
N ASN A 428 -21.79 39.93 -35.38
CA ASN A 428 -21.02 39.01 -36.23
C ASN A 428 -21.76 38.60 -37.52
N GLU A 429 -22.41 39.54 -38.19
CA GLU A 429 -23.21 39.30 -39.40
C GLU A 429 -22.48 38.51 -40.49
N LYS A 430 -21.17 38.76 -40.70
CA LYS A 430 -20.37 38.03 -41.69
C LYS A 430 -20.27 36.55 -41.38
N SER A 431 -20.09 36.20 -40.08
CA SER A 431 -19.98 34.79 -39.63
C SER A 431 -21.33 34.09 -39.71
N VAL A 432 -22.41 34.81 -39.47
CA VAL A 432 -23.79 34.30 -39.60
C VAL A 432 -24.07 33.99 -41.08
N SER A 433 -23.73 34.90 -42.02
CA SER A 433 -23.86 34.66 -43.45
C SER A 433 -23.04 33.44 -43.90
N GLN A 434 -21.80 33.34 -43.46
CA GLN A 434 -20.93 32.19 -43.79
C GLN A 434 -21.49 30.84 -43.28
N TYR A 435 -22.15 30.85 -42.13
CA TYR A 435 -22.81 29.64 -41.64
C TYR A 435 -24.04 29.27 -42.48
N ARG A 436 -24.86 30.25 -42.85
CA ARG A 436 -26.00 30.07 -43.78
C ARG A 436 -25.56 29.58 -45.18
N ASP A 437 -24.35 29.96 -45.59
CA ASP A 437 -23.70 29.50 -46.83
C ASP A 437 -23.05 28.11 -46.70
N GLY A 438 -23.25 27.41 -45.55
CA GLY A 438 -22.81 26.03 -45.31
C GLY A 438 -21.45 25.87 -44.66
N LYS A 439 -20.76 26.95 -44.21
CA LYS A 439 -19.47 26.85 -43.51
C LYS A 439 -19.64 26.54 -42.03
N THR A 440 -19.56 25.28 -41.67
CA THR A 440 -19.75 24.80 -40.29
C THR A 440 -18.75 25.37 -39.26
N GLN A 441 -17.55 25.76 -39.70
CA GLN A 441 -16.55 26.41 -38.84
C GLN A 441 -17.02 27.76 -38.28
N ALA A 442 -17.83 28.52 -39.04
CA ALA A 442 -18.38 29.78 -38.59
C ALA A 442 -19.34 29.61 -37.41
N PHE A 443 -20.06 28.50 -37.34
CA PHE A 443 -20.92 28.16 -36.20
C PHE A 443 -20.13 27.93 -34.89
N GLN A 444 -19.01 27.23 -34.99
CA GLN A 444 -18.14 27.03 -33.83
C GLN A 444 -17.53 28.34 -33.31
N TYR A 445 -17.17 29.23 -34.25
CA TYR A 445 -16.71 30.56 -33.89
C TYR A 445 -17.79 31.37 -33.16
N LEU A 446 -19.04 31.34 -33.65
CA LEU A 446 -20.18 32.02 -33.00
C LEU A 446 -20.47 31.47 -31.61
N ILE A 447 -20.43 30.16 -31.44
CA ILE A 447 -20.51 29.53 -30.07
C ILE A 447 -19.44 30.11 -29.16
N GLY A 448 -18.20 30.18 -29.64
CA GLY A 448 -17.07 30.74 -28.88
C GLY A 448 -17.30 32.20 -28.48
N GLN A 449 -17.87 33.03 -29.36
CA GLN A 449 -18.21 34.44 -29.07
C GLN A 449 -19.36 34.52 -28.04
N CYS A 450 -20.42 33.71 -28.19
CA CYS A 450 -21.52 33.67 -27.22
C CYS A 450 -21.01 33.24 -25.84
N MET A 451 -20.18 32.20 -25.77
CA MET A 451 -19.56 31.75 -24.49
C MET A 451 -18.69 32.84 -23.88
N ARG A 452 -17.96 33.61 -24.68
CA ARG A 452 -17.16 34.76 -24.22
C ARG A 452 -18.04 35.88 -23.67
N ALA A 453 -19.11 36.24 -24.40
CA ALA A 453 -20.09 37.26 -23.98
C ALA A 453 -20.81 36.91 -22.70
N LEU A 454 -21.03 35.62 -22.45
CA LEU A 454 -21.64 35.08 -21.24
C LEU A 454 -20.60 34.77 -20.12
N GLY A 455 -19.33 35.18 -20.34
CA GLY A 455 -18.25 34.93 -19.34
C GLY A 455 -17.98 33.46 -19.02
N GLY A 456 -18.35 32.54 -19.94
CA GLY A 456 -18.25 31.09 -19.71
C GLY A 456 -19.27 30.54 -18.69
N LYS A 457 -20.26 31.35 -18.28
CA LYS A 457 -21.23 31.03 -17.24
C LYS A 457 -22.52 30.38 -17.75
N ALA A 458 -22.65 30.12 -19.06
CA ALA A 458 -23.80 29.42 -19.60
C ALA A 458 -23.46 28.01 -20.06
N PRO A 459 -24.39 27.02 -19.96
CA PRO A 459 -24.20 25.70 -20.52
C PRO A 459 -23.98 25.80 -22.05
N ALA A 460 -22.91 25.18 -22.57
CA ALA A 460 -22.61 25.21 -24.00
C ALA A 460 -23.74 24.58 -24.84
N SER A 461 -24.46 23.61 -24.30
CA SER A 461 -25.64 23.02 -24.92
C SER A 461 -26.77 24.04 -25.10
N ALA A 462 -27.11 24.80 -24.06
CA ALA A 462 -28.13 25.82 -24.08
C ALA A 462 -27.78 26.96 -25.09
N VAL A 463 -26.51 27.39 -25.07
CA VAL A 463 -26.01 28.38 -26.04
C VAL A 463 -26.10 27.84 -27.47
N THR A 464 -25.71 26.60 -27.71
CA THR A 464 -25.73 25.95 -29.03
C THR A 464 -27.16 25.82 -29.55
N GLU A 465 -28.09 25.40 -28.68
CA GLU A 465 -29.50 25.23 -29.00
C GLU A 465 -30.16 26.58 -29.31
N THR A 466 -29.92 27.58 -28.47
CA THR A 466 -30.43 28.93 -28.67
C THR A 466 -29.86 29.55 -29.96
N LEU A 467 -28.56 29.38 -30.22
CA LEU A 467 -27.92 29.90 -31.45
C LEU A 467 -28.50 29.22 -32.69
N LYS A 468 -28.72 27.88 -32.67
CA LYS A 468 -29.36 27.17 -33.81
C LYS A 468 -30.79 27.60 -34.05
N ARG A 469 -31.53 27.98 -33.00
CA ARG A 469 -32.90 28.46 -33.13
C ARG A 469 -33.00 29.87 -33.72
N LEU A 470 -31.97 30.70 -33.48
CA LEU A 470 -31.99 32.13 -33.86
C LEU A 470 -31.27 32.44 -35.16
N ILE A 471 -30.46 31.53 -35.70
CA ILE A 471 -29.80 31.64 -37.01
C ILE A 471 -30.56 30.83 -38.07
#